data_40382d0796a61984e886d9f7b93ccb2c
#
_entry.id   40382d0796a61984e886d9f7b93ccb2c
#
_cell.length_a   1.000
_cell.length_b   1.000
_cell.length_c   1.000
_cell.angle_alpha   90.00
_cell.angle_beta   90.00
_cell.angle_gamma   90.00
#
_symmetry.space_group_name_H-M   'P 1'
#
loop_
_entity.id
_entity.type
_entity.pdbx_description
1 polymer ?
#
loop_
_entity_poly.entity_id
_entity_poly.type
_entity_poly.pdbx_seq_one_letter_code
_entity_poly.pdbx_strand_id
1 'polypeptide(L)'
;MKEIKYNNKTIKMPFKDADYSDEPLKLESVTNPFSGQSTDLPRFAVAVYDVIMGSNLIAERYDSKHGMGSSPDWKLVRKGLDWFRRHFAKEYMVLLD
;
A
#
# COMPACT_ATOMS: atom_id res chain seq x y z
N MET A 1 5.30 11.91 11.51
CA MET A 1 5.26 10.83 10.52
C MET A 1 6.68 10.40 10.15
N LYS A 2 6.86 9.12 9.92
CA LYS A 2 8.16 8.61 9.48
C LYS A 2 8.44 9.04 8.04
N GLU A 3 9.68 9.43 7.77
CA GLU A 3 10.13 9.77 6.44
C GLU A 3 11.25 8.83 6.03
N ILE A 4 11.30 8.46 4.75
CA ILE A 4 12.30 7.56 4.19
C ILE A 4 12.92 8.23 2.96
N LYS A 5 14.26 8.20 2.87
CA LYS A 5 14.96 8.68 1.67
C LYS A 5 15.08 7.55 0.65
N TYR A 6 14.60 7.80 -0.55
CA TYR A 6 14.65 6.84 -1.65
C TYR A 6 14.87 7.59 -2.97
N ASN A 7 15.88 7.19 -3.74
CA ASN A 7 16.23 7.82 -5.03
C ASN A 7 16.35 9.34 -4.94
N ASN A 8 17.07 9.82 -3.91
CA ASN A 8 17.29 11.27 -3.64
C ASN A 8 16.02 12.05 -3.32
N LYS A 9 14.95 11.37 -2.97
CA LYS A 9 13.70 11.99 -2.54
C LYS A 9 13.38 11.59 -1.11
N THR A 10 12.77 12.51 -0.37
CA THR A 10 12.22 12.20 0.95
C THR A 10 10.75 11.86 0.81
N ILE A 11 10.38 10.66 1.22
CA ILE A 11 9.01 10.16 1.11
C ILE A 11 8.40 10.07 2.51
N LYS A 12 7.29 10.76 2.72
CA LYS A 12 6.52 10.66 3.97
C LYS A 12 5.66 9.42 3.92
N MET A 13 5.72 8.60 4.98
CA MET A 13 4.97 7.36 5.03
C MET A 13 3.53 7.63 5.47
N PRO A 14 2.54 6.91 4.87
CA PRO A 14 1.13 7.20 5.12
C PRO A 14 0.58 6.65 6.43
N PHE A 15 1.23 5.64 7.02
CA PHE A 15 0.73 4.95 8.20
C PHE A 15 1.75 5.00 9.34
N LYS A 16 1.28 5.31 10.56
CA LYS A 16 2.15 5.40 11.74
C LYS A 16 2.57 4.04 12.27
N ASP A 17 1.66 3.08 12.22
CA ASP A 17 1.84 1.78 12.90
C ASP A 17 2.36 0.67 11.99
N ALA A 18 2.65 0.98 10.74
CA ALA A 18 3.22 0.01 9.82
C ALA A 18 4.72 -0.19 10.10
N ASP A 19 5.16 -1.44 10.01
CA ASP A 19 6.56 -1.78 10.22
C ASP A 19 7.37 -1.56 8.94
N TYR A 20 7.99 -0.39 8.85
CA TYR A 20 8.82 -0.04 7.69
C TYR A 20 10.26 -0.45 7.92
N SER A 21 10.79 -1.27 7.01
CA SER A 21 12.20 -1.67 7.04
C SER A 21 13.11 -0.49 6.68
N ASP A 22 14.27 -0.43 7.32
CA ASP A 22 15.29 0.57 7.04
C ASP A 22 16.24 0.15 5.89
N GLU A 23 15.92 -0.92 5.17
CA GLU A 23 16.70 -1.40 4.03
C GLU A 23 16.09 -0.96 2.70
N PRO A 24 16.23 0.32 2.29
CA PRO A 24 15.52 0.85 1.11
C PRO A 24 16.06 0.31 -0.22
N LEU A 25 17.26 -0.26 -0.22
CA LEU A 25 17.89 -0.77 -1.46
C LEU A 25 17.47 -2.19 -1.82
N LYS A 26 16.81 -2.89 -0.91
CA LYS A 26 16.37 -4.26 -1.15
C LYS A 26 14.99 -4.28 -1.76
N LEU A 27 14.90 -4.78 -2.99
CA LEU A 27 13.61 -4.90 -3.68
C LEU A 27 13.01 -6.27 -3.45
N GLU A 28 11.69 -6.30 -3.30
CA GLU A 28 10.92 -7.54 -3.20
C GLU A 28 9.94 -7.63 -4.36
N SER A 29 9.80 -8.82 -4.94
CA SER A 29 8.82 -9.05 -5.98
C SER A 29 7.43 -9.22 -5.38
N VAL A 30 6.47 -8.46 -5.90
CA VAL A 30 5.07 -8.53 -5.47
C VAL A 30 4.21 -8.86 -6.70
N THR A 31 3.30 -9.80 -6.54
CA THR A 31 2.45 -10.27 -7.64
C THR A 31 1.01 -9.89 -7.40
N ASN A 32 0.37 -9.34 -8.44
CA ASN A 32 -1.07 -9.09 -8.42
C ASN A 32 -1.78 -10.46 -8.55
N PRO A 33 -2.56 -10.86 -7.53
CA PRO A 33 -3.19 -12.20 -7.55
C PRO A 33 -4.26 -12.35 -8.65
N PHE A 34 -4.78 -11.27 -9.19
CA PHE A 34 -5.83 -11.32 -10.22
C PHE A 34 -5.27 -11.39 -11.63
N SER A 35 -4.19 -10.65 -11.91
CA SER A 35 -3.60 -10.61 -13.26
C SER A 35 -2.41 -11.53 -13.43
N GLY A 36 -1.77 -11.93 -12.35
CA GLY A 36 -0.51 -12.69 -12.40
C GLY A 36 0.71 -11.83 -12.70
N GLN A 37 0.55 -10.53 -12.93
CA GLN A 37 1.65 -9.63 -13.18
C GLN A 37 2.41 -9.30 -11.91
N SER A 38 3.73 -9.15 -12.02
CA SER A 38 4.59 -8.85 -10.88
C SER A 38 5.38 -7.57 -11.10
N THR A 39 5.77 -6.94 -10.01
CA THR A 39 6.67 -5.79 -10.04
C THR A 39 7.53 -5.81 -8.78
N ASP A 40 8.66 -5.10 -8.82
CA ASP A 40 9.56 -5.01 -7.69
C ASP A 40 9.33 -3.74 -6.91
N LEU A 41 9.32 -3.86 -5.57
CA LEU A 41 9.11 -2.73 -4.67
C LEU A 41 10.13 -2.75 -3.54
N PRO A 42 10.60 -1.59 -3.06
CA PRO A 42 11.35 -1.54 -1.83
C PRO A 42 10.46 -1.97 -0.64
N ARG A 43 11.09 -2.48 0.41
CA ARG A 43 10.35 -3.07 1.55
C ARG A 43 9.36 -2.10 2.18
N PHE A 44 9.70 -0.80 2.27
CA PHE A 44 8.77 0.15 2.84
C PHE A 44 7.48 0.29 2.00
N ALA A 45 7.58 0.18 0.68
CA ALA A 45 6.41 0.21 -0.19
C ALA A 45 5.60 -1.08 -0.09
N VAL A 46 6.26 -2.23 0.09
CA VAL A 46 5.58 -3.50 0.35
C VAL A 46 4.76 -3.40 1.65
N ALA A 47 5.31 -2.77 2.69
CA ALA A 47 4.58 -2.56 3.94
C ALA A 47 3.30 -1.74 3.73
N VAL A 48 3.36 -0.69 2.91
CA VAL A 48 2.16 0.10 2.56
C VAL A 48 1.16 -0.75 1.77
N TYR A 49 1.66 -1.52 0.80
CA TYR A 49 0.81 -2.42 0.03
C TYR A 49 0.08 -3.42 0.93
N ASP A 50 0.77 -4.02 1.89
CA ASP A 50 0.18 -4.96 2.82
C ASP A 50 -0.92 -4.33 3.67
N VAL A 51 -0.72 -3.09 4.13
CA VAL A 51 -1.76 -2.35 4.88
C VAL A 51 -2.97 -2.09 3.99
N ILE A 52 -2.76 -1.69 2.74
CA ILE A 52 -3.86 -1.46 1.79
C ILE A 52 -4.68 -2.73 1.61
N MET A 53 -4.02 -3.86 1.34
CA MET A 53 -4.71 -5.13 1.09
C MET A 53 -5.43 -5.63 2.34
N GLY A 54 -4.79 -5.54 3.51
CA GLY A 54 -5.40 -5.93 4.77
C GLY A 54 -6.61 -5.06 5.12
N SER A 55 -6.49 -3.75 4.98
CA SER A 55 -7.57 -2.81 5.26
C SER A 55 -8.74 -3.00 4.28
N ASN A 56 -8.45 -3.28 3.02
CA ASN A 56 -9.47 -3.56 2.01
C ASN A 56 -10.28 -4.80 2.39
N LEU A 57 -9.61 -5.86 2.81
CA LEU A 57 -10.27 -7.10 3.22
C LEU A 57 -11.18 -6.89 4.45
N ILE A 58 -10.68 -6.15 5.45
CA ILE A 58 -11.45 -5.81 6.65
C ILE A 58 -12.66 -4.95 6.28
N ALA A 59 -12.45 -3.96 5.41
CA ALA A 59 -13.52 -3.06 4.96
C ALA A 59 -14.63 -3.84 4.22
N GLU A 60 -14.26 -4.77 3.35
CA GLU A 60 -15.22 -5.59 2.63
C GLU A 60 -16.05 -6.47 3.58
N ARG A 61 -15.40 -7.08 4.58
CA ARG A 61 -16.09 -7.90 5.58
C ARG A 61 -17.05 -7.07 6.42
N TYR A 62 -16.63 -5.88 6.82
CA TYR A 62 -17.48 -4.96 7.58
C TYR A 62 -18.70 -4.55 6.74
N ASP A 63 -18.48 -4.17 5.49
CA ASP A 63 -19.55 -3.72 4.59
C ASP A 63 -20.57 -4.82 4.32
N SER A 64 -20.16 -6.08 4.28
CA SER A 64 -21.10 -7.19 4.09
C SER A 64 -22.11 -7.33 5.23
N LYS A 65 -21.73 -6.85 6.44
CA LYS A 65 -22.60 -6.89 7.63
C LYS A 65 -23.38 -5.59 7.85
N HIS A 66 -22.82 -4.45 7.46
CA HIS A 66 -23.33 -3.13 7.85
C HIS A 66 -23.72 -2.25 6.68
N GLY A 67 -23.51 -2.71 5.45
CA GLY A 67 -23.82 -1.95 4.25
C GLY A 67 -22.60 -1.41 3.54
N MET A 68 -22.71 -1.23 2.22
CA MET A 68 -21.61 -0.82 1.36
C MET A 68 -21.07 0.55 1.77
N GLY A 69 -19.75 0.66 1.87
CA GLY A 69 -19.08 1.92 2.19
C GLY A 69 -19.11 2.33 3.65
N SER A 70 -19.61 1.47 4.54
CA SER A 70 -19.77 1.79 5.97
C SER A 70 -18.49 1.71 6.78
N SER A 71 -17.51 0.93 6.33
CA SER A 71 -16.30 0.68 7.12
C SER A 71 -15.42 1.92 7.23
N PRO A 72 -14.92 2.24 8.45
CA PRO A 72 -13.91 3.29 8.61
C PRO A 72 -12.58 2.94 7.95
N ASP A 73 -12.31 1.68 7.67
CA ASP A 73 -11.06 1.24 7.04
C ASP A 73 -10.91 1.71 5.60
N TRP A 74 -11.98 2.11 4.93
CA TRP A 74 -11.90 2.68 3.59
C TRP A 74 -11.05 3.95 3.52
N LYS A 75 -10.97 4.71 4.63
CA LYS A 75 -10.08 5.88 4.71
C LYS A 75 -8.62 5.48 4.62
N LEU A 76 -8.24 4.38 5.27
CA LEU A 76 -6.89 3.84 5.21
C LEU A 76 -6.56 3.34 3.80
N VAL A 77 -7.51 2.66 3.16
CA VAL A 77 -7.35 2.18 1.78
C VAL A 77 -7.08 3.36 0.85
N ARG A 78 -7.90 4.41 0.90
CA ARG A 78 -7.73 5.58 0.04
C ARG A 78 -6.39 6.27 0.28
N LYS A 79 -6.02 6.44 1.55
CA LYS A 79 -4.75 7.06 1.91
C LYS A 79 -3.56 6.30 1.36
N GLY A 80 -3.58 4.98 1.46
CA GLY A 80 -2.54 4.12 0.91
C GLY A 80 -2.50 4.17 -0.61
N LEU A 81 -3.66 4.11 -1.28
CA LEU A 81 -3.75 4.17 -2.73
C LEU A 81 -3.23 5.51 -3.27
N ASP A 82 -3.58 6.62 -2.64
CA ASP A 82 -3.10 7.95 -3.04
C ASP A 82 -1.59 8.06 -2.90
N TRP A 83 -1.04 7.56 -1.79
CA TRP A 83 0.39 7.52 -1.58
C TRP A 83 1.10 6.68 -2.64
N PHE A 84 0.58 5.49 -2.92
CA PHE A 84 1.16 4.56 -3.89
C PHE A 84 1.15 5.16 -5.30
N ARG A 85 0.04 5.74 -5.70
CA ARG A 85 -0.11 6.38 -7.01
C ARG A 85 0.85 7.56 -7.18
N ARG A 86 1.10 8.30 -6.11
CA ARG A 86 2.00 9.46 -6.12
C ARG A 86 3.47 9.06 -6.23
N HIS A 87 3.88 8.03 -5.51
CA HIS A 87 5.29 7.67 -5.39
C HIS A 87 5.71 6.47 -6.24
N PHE A 88 4.80 5.60 -6.59
CA PHE A 88 5.05 4.37 -7.34
C PHE A 88 3.98 4.15 -8.41
N ALA A 89 3.86 5.10 -9.33
CA ALA A 89 2.79 5.11 -10.32
C ALA A 89 2.79 3.87 -11.23
N LYS A 90 3.96 3.42 -11.68
CA LYS A 90 4.06 2.23 -12.53
C LYS A 90 3.64 0.96 -11.78
N GLU A 91 4.13 0.81 -10.57
CA GLU A 91 3.84 -0.34 -9.72
C GLU A 91 2.37 -0.33 -9.31
N TYR A 92 1.80 0.84 -9.09
CA TYR A 92 0.37 1.00 -8.83
C TYR A 92 -0.47 0.41 -9.96
N MET A 93 -0.11 0.68 -11.20
CA MET A 93 -0.84 0.17 -12.36
C MET A 93 -0.77 -1.35 -12.47
N VAL A 94 0.33 -1.96 -12.03
CA VAL A 94 0.48 -3.43 -12.03
C VAL A 94 -0.33 -4.07 -10.90
N LEU A 95 -0.28 -3.49 -9.71
CA LEU A 95 -0.77 -4.15 -8.49
C LEU A 95 -2.18 -3.73 -8.05
N LEU A 96 -2.55 -2.48 -8.29
CA LEU A 96 -3.72 -1.88 -7.65
C LEU A 96 -4.70 -1.22 -8.61
N ASP A 97 -4.36 -1.12 -9.86
CA ASP A 97 -5.24 -0.51 -10.85
C ASP A 97 -6.26 -1.50 -11.42
#